data_531e62c1bc68ba94d9cc22ab2bec004b
#
_entry.id   531e62c1bc68ba94d9cc22ab2bec004b
#
_cell.length_a   1.000
_cell.length_b   1.000
_cell.length_c   1.000
_cell.angle_alpha   90.00
_cell.angle_beta   90.00
_cell.angle_gamma   90.00
#
_symmetry.space_group_name_H-M   'P 1'
#
loop_
_entity.id
_entity.type
_entity.pdbx_description
1 polymer ?
#
loop_
_entity_poly.entity_id
_entity_poly.type
_entity_poly.pdbx_seq_one_letter_code
_entity_poly.pdbx_strand_id
1 'polypeptide(L)'
;MAEQSCEVEQLGKKVTSSDVAKHAGVSQATVSMVLNKKYNVSFSREVIERVEHSAEELGYELPKRKRKRESRREKLLVVFCPNLTNPYYVMLLQGIEARATEQGYGLFVCNTQRSLVLEEQYLKMLSSLNPRGVIYTCNPSRCYLEMIEELSKTIPFAIINNQNEKLEVDAVELDNLKLGRIMARHLLDLGHKKVAYIAPPLTVRQKQRSKRVEGFLKEFSEAGLANGVVIKSANESIDQDVPGIDSEYRIGYDLTKEVLADHGDVTAIVGLNDMIAFGILDALYDEKYKVPNDMSVMGCDNTLFSKMRKLSLTTIEHFVIYKGRDACDIIMKKIKSADQKYGEIQPISIYHVEYEPQIVVRGTTSYAKTK
;
A
#
# COMPACT_ATOMS: atom_id res chain seq x y z
N MET A 1 -35.74 29.26 -61.14
CA MET A 1 -34.56 28.42 -61.51
C MET A 1 -33.70 28.34 -60.27
N ALA A 2 -33.45 27.26 -59.65
CA ALA A 2 -33.54 25.83 -59.92
C ALA A 2 -33.97 25.12 -58.63
N GLU A 3 -34.83 24.15 -58.83
CA GLU A 3 -35.15 23.10 -57.85
C GLU A 3 -33.90 22.29 -57.58
N GLN A 4 -33.57 22.06 -56.31
CA GLN A 4 -32.71 20.94 -55.90
C GLN A 4 -33.48 20.08 -54.93
N SER A 5 -33.79 18.92 -55.43
CA SER A 5 -34.44 17.80 -54.78
C SER A 5 -33.70 17.34 -53.54
N CYS A 6 -34.46 17.22 -52.46
CA CYS A 6 -34.06 16.61 -51.23
C CYS A 6 -34.31 15.09 -51.32
N GLU A 7 -33.29 14.30 -51.66
CA GLU A 7 -33.34 12.82 -51.51
C GLU A 7 -33.20 12.47 -50.02
N VAL A 8 -34.31 12.08 -49.44
CA VAL A 8 -34.37 11.50 -48.09
C VAL A 8 -33.90 10.05 -48.20
N GLU A 9 -32.67 9.76 -47.81
CA GLU A 9 -32.19 8.40 -47.53
C GLU A 9 -33.10 7.71 -46.50
N GLN A 10 -33.90 6.73 -46.97
CA GLN A 10 -34.60 5.80 -46.09
C GLN A 10 -33.58 4.89 -45.41
N LEU A 11 -33.19 5.21 -44.15
CA LEU A 11 -32.49 4.31 -43.25
C LEU A 11 -33.36 3.07 -43.03
N GLY A 12 -32.97 1.92 -43.62
CA GLY A 12 -33.65 0.65 -43.54
C GLY A 12 -33.89 0.24 -42.07
N LYS A 13 -35.12 0.02 -41.70
CA LYS A 13 -35.58 -0.40 -40.39
C LYS A 13 -34.96 -1.77 -40.08
N LYS A 14 -34.07 -1.86 -39.08
CA LYS A 14 -33.40 -3.10 -38.71
C LYS A 14 -34.41 -4.12 -38.22
N VAL A 15 -34.42 -5.30 -38.84
CA VAL A 15 -35.34 -6.41 -38.48
C VAL A 15 -35.14 -6.81 -37.04
N THR A 16 -36.21 -6.98 -36.28
CA THR A 16 -36.23 -7.33 -34.87
C THR A 16 -36.71 -8.77 -34.65
N SER A 17 -36.41 -9.34 -33.48
CA SER A 17 -36.92 -10.65 -33.09
C SER A 17 -38.45 -10.70 -33.04
N SER A 18 -39.12 -9.55 -32.91
CA SER A 18 -40.58 -9.41 -32.99
C SER A 18 -41.11 -9.59 -34.40
N ASP A 19 -40.34 -9.14 -35.41
CA ASP A 19 -40.70 -9.29 -36.82
C ASP A 19 -40.57 -10.76 -37.25
N VAL A 20 -39.49 -11.42 -36.79
CA VAL A 20 -39.32 -12.88 -36.99
C VAL A 20 -40.45 -13.66 -36.32
N ALA A 21 -40.84 -13.28 -35.10
CA ALA A 21 -41.93 -13.94 -34.37
C ALA A 21 -43.27 -13.86 -35.12
N LYS A 22 -43.60 -12.67 -35.69
CA LYS A 22 -44.78 -12.48 -36.52
C LYS A 22 -44.73 -13.31 -37.79
N HIS A 23 -43.59 -13.34 -38.45
CA HIS A 23 -43.41 -14.10 -39.73
C HIS A 23 -43.51 -15.60 -39.49
N ALA A 24 -42.88 -16.12 -38.44
CA ALA A 24 -42.90 -17.53 -38.06
C ALA A 24 -44.20 -18.00 -37.37
N GLY A 25 -45.10 -17.08 -37.00
CA GLY A 25 -46.34 -17.39 -36.29
C GLY A 25 -46.11 -17.98 -34.88
N VAL A 26 -45.10 -17.47 -34.17
CA VAL A 26 -44.73 -17.92 -32.81
C VAL A 26 -44.52 -16.74 -31.88
N SER A 27 -44.32 -17.01 -30.57
CA SER A 27 -44.00 -15.95 -29.64
C SER A 27 -42.53 -15.47 -29.78
N GLN A 28 -42.26 -14.21 -29.43
CA GLN A 28 -40.90 -13.67 -29.42
C GLN A 28 -39.97 -14.48 -28.49
N ALA A 29 -40.52 -15.04 -27.40
CA ALA A 29 -39.79 -15.93 -26.50
C ALA A 29 -39.38 -17.22 -27.20
N THR A 30 -40.25 -17.81 -28.03
CA THR A 30 -39.94 -18.98 -28.83
C THR A 30 -38.82 -18.70 -29.83
N VAL A 31 -38.87 -17.59 -30.57
CA VAL A 31 -37.78 -17.16 -31.48
C VAL A 31 -36.45 -17.04 -30.70
N SER A 32 -36.47 -16.38 -29.54
CA SER A 32 -35.28 -16.23 -28.73
C SER A 32 -34.70 -17.54 -28.20
N MET A 33 -35.56 -18.51 -27.86
CA MET A 33 -35.12 -19.82 -27.36
C MET A 33 -34.57 -20.69 -28.51
N VAL A 34 -35.25 -20.74 -29.65
CA VAL A 34 -34.83 -21.51 -30.82
C VAL A 34 -33.48 -20.99 -31.36
N LEU A 35 -33.40 -19.70 -31.68
CA LEU A 35 -32.21 -19.13 -32.30
C LEU A 35 -31.00 -19.11 -31.35
N ASN A 36 -31.22 -19.04 -30.03
CA ASN A 36 -30.12 -19.14 -29.02
C ASN A 36 -29.81 -20.60 -28.62
N LYS A 37 -30.43 -21.60 -29.22
CA LYS A 37 -30.23 -23.03 -28.93
C LYS A 37 -30.34 -23.36 -27.44
N LYS A 38 -31.31 -22.77 -26.74
CA LYS A 38 -31.56 -23.03 -25.31
C LYS A 38 -32.45 -24.27 -25.18
N TYR A 39 -31.87 -25.39 -24.85
CA TYR A 39 -32.51 -26.71 -24.81
C TYR A 39 -33.32 -27.05 -23.54
N ASN A 40 -33.67 -26.07 -22.70
CA ASN A 40 -34.50 -26.31 -21.53
C ASN A 40 -35.99 -26.53 -21.85
N VAL A 41 -36.38 -26.35 -23.09
CA VAL A 41 -37.74 -26.60 -23.63
C VAL A 41 -37.59 -27.26 -24.97
N SER A 42 -38.24 -28.42 -25.18
CA SER A 42 -38.27 -29.09 -26.47
C SER A 42 -39.33 -28.46 -27.36
N PHE A 43 -38.92 -27.98 -28.52
CA PHE A 43 -39.82 -27.54 -29.60
C PHE A 43 -39.92 -28.63 -30.66
N SER A 44 -41.07 -28.69 -31.35
CA SER A 44 -41.18 -29.60 -32.46
C SER A 44 -40.22 -29.15 -33.60
N ARG A 45 -39.77 -30.13 -34.39
CA ARG A 45 -38.86 -29.88 -35.53
C ARG A 45 -39.41 -28.86 -36.51
N GLU A 46 -40.71 -28.90 -36.76
CA GLU A 46 -41.41 -27.94 -37.59
C GLU A 46 -41.37 -26.51 -37.09
N VAL A 47 -41.44 -26.31 -35.78
CA VAL A 47 -41.34 -24.96 -35.16
C VAL A 47 -39.92 -24.41 -35.28
N ILE A 48 -38.91 -25.26 -35.07
CA ILE A 48 -37.51 -24.89 -35.23
C ILE A 48 -37.22 -24.44 -36.67
N GLU A 49 -37.56 -25.28 -37.64
CA GLU A 49 -37.35 -25.02 -39.07
C GLU A 49 -38.08 -23.75 -39.54
N ARG A 50 -39.32 -23.51 -39.11
CA ARG A 50 -40.04 -22.25 -39.40
C ARG A 50 -39.38 -21.00 -38.87
N VAL A 51 -38.87 -21.05 -37.62
CA VAL A 51 -38.22 -19.91 -37.01
C VAL A 51 -36.88 -19.61 -37.69
N GLU A 52 -36.09 -20.65 -37.98
CA GLU A 52 -34.80 -20.49 -38.66
C GLU A 52 -34.98 -19.96 -40.08
N HIS A 53 -35.93 -20.49 -40.85
CA HIS A 53 -36.26 -20.02 -42.20
C HIS A 53 -36.76 -18.56 -42.18
N SER A 54 -37.66 -18.21 -41.26
CA SER A 54 -38.14 -16.83 -41.10
C SER A 54 -37.05 -15.84 -40.75
N ALA A 55 -36.10 -16.26 -39.95
CA ALA A 55 -34.95 -15.42 -39.57
C ALA A 55 -34.01 -15.17 -40.77
N GLU A 56 -33.80 -16.22 -41.61
CA GLU A 56 -32.98 -16.15 -42.82
C GLU A 56 -33.62 -15.28 -43.90
N GLU A 57 -34.91 -15.49 -44.20
CA GLU A 57 -35.65 -14.68 -45.18
C GLU A 57 -35.72 -13.20 -44.84
N LEU A 58 -35.86 -12.86 -43.55
CA LEU A 58 -35.93 -11.49 -43.10
C LEU A 58 -34.53 -10.86 -42.90
N GLY A 59 -33.45 -11.63 -43.07
CA GLY A 59 -32.10 -11.17 -42.81
C GLY A 59 -31.86 -10.82 -41.33
N TYR A 60 -32.55 -11.52 -40.41
CA TYR A 60 -32.40 -11.27 -38.98
C TYR A 60 -31.12 -11.89 -38.46
N GLU A 61 -30.17 -11.06 -38.12
CA GLU A 61 -29.01 -11.48 -37.36
C GLU A 61 -29.32 -11.43 -35.87
N LEU A 62 -29.13 -12.56 -35.17
CA LEU A 62 -29.11 -12.53 -33.71
C LEU A 62 -28.21 -11.40 -33.25
N PRO A 63 -28.70 -10.48 -32.36
CA PRO A 63 -27.82 -9.51 -31.77
C PRO A 63 -26.69 -10.33 -31.15
N LYS A 64 -25.45 -10.17 -31.69
CA LYS A 64 -24.27 -10.77 -31.08
C LYS A 64 -24.39 -10.44 -29.61
N ARG A 65 -24.65 -11.44 -28.75
CA ARG A 65 -24.71 -11.25 -27.32
C ARG A 65 -23.48 -10.38 -27.01
N LYS A 66 -23.70 -9.11 -26.70
CA LYS A 66 -22.62 -8.34 -26.09
C LYS A 66 -22.17 -9.25 -24.97
N ARG A 67 -21.03 -9.97 -25.17
CA ARG A 67 -20.36 -10.75 -24.12
C ARG A 67 -20.61 -9.92 -22.90
N LYS A 68 -21.34 -10.51 -21.89
CA LYS A 68 -21.64 -9.87 -20.62
C LYS A 68 -20.42 -9.03 -20.36
N ARG A 69 -20.54 -7.68 -20.48
CA ARG A 69 -19.37 -6.81 -20.37
C ARG A 69 -18.68 -7.39 -19.17
N GLU A 70 -17.59 -8.16 -19.37
CA GLU A 70 -16.65 -8.39 -18.29
C GLU A 70 -16.51 -6.99 -17.75
N SER A 71 -17.10 -6.75 -16.59
CA SER A 71 -17.25 -5.39 -16.07
C SER A 71 -15.85 -4.86 -16.16
N ARG A 72 -15.62 -3.94 -17.12
CA ARG A 72 -14.26 -3.50 -17.47
C ARG A 72 -13.78 -2.98 -16.16
N ARG A 73 -13.01 -3.83 -15.43
CA ARG A 73 -12.54 -3.49 -14.09
C ARG A 73 -11.97 -2.10 -14.24
N GLU A 74 -12.50 -1.15 -13.52
CA GLU A 74 -12.00 0.20 -13.60
C GLU A 74 -10.50 0.15 -13.36
N LYS A 75 -9.74 0.99 -14.03
CA LYS A 75 -8.30 1.08 -13.82
C LYS A 75 -8.05 1.75 -12.45
N LEU A 76 -8.40 1.02 -11.41
CA LEU A 76 -8.37 1.45 -10.01
C LEU A 76 -7.47 0.52 -9.21
N LEU A 77 -6.55 1.12 -8.44
CA LEU A 77 -5.80 0.46 -7.37
C LEU A 77 -6.34 0.94 -6.02
N VAL A 78 -6.38 0.05 -5.05
CA VAL A 78 -6.72 0.37 -3.67
C VAL A 78 -5.46 0.33 -2.82
N VAL A 79 -5.24 1.36 -2.02
CA VAL A 79 -4.07 1.48 -1.14
C VAL A 79 -4.53 1.58 0.30
N PHE A 80 -4.15 0.60 1.12
CA PHE A 80 -4.37 0.63 2.57
C PHE A 80 -3.23 1.38 3.24
N CYS A 81 -3.58 2.43 3.99
CA CYS A 81 -2.64 3.29 4.69
C CYS A 81 -3.06 3.44 6.15
N PRO A 82 -2.17 3.24 7.13
CA PRO A 82 -2.55 3.30 8.54
C PRO A 82 -2.63 4.73 9.08
N ASN A 83 -2.01 5.69 8.41
CA ASN A 83 -1.93 7.08 8.87
C ASN A 83 -1.55 8.00 7.70
N LEU A 84 -2.24 9.10 7.54
CA LEU A 84 -1.97 10.13 6.52
C LEU A 84 -1.25 11.37 7.07
N THR A 85 -0.97 11.40 8.37
CA THR A 85 -0.31 12.53 9.02
C THR A 85 1.20 12.34 9.16
N ASN A 86 1.68 11.08 9.19
CA ASN A 86 3.10 10.80 9.16
C ASN A 86 3.65 10.91 7.72
N PRO A 87 4.64 11.78 7.46
CA PRO A 87 5.24 11.99 6.14
C PRO A 87 5.75 10.71 5.46
N TYR A 88 6.15 9.70 6.22
CA TYR A 88 6.57 8.40 5.70
C TYR A 88 5.50 7.78 4.79
N TYR A 89 4.25 7.71 5.26
CA TYR A 89 3.15 7.14 4.46
C TYR A 89 2.78 8.02 3.26
N VAL A 90 2.89 9.34 3.41
CA VAL A 90 2.68 10.28 2.31
C VAL A 90 3.73 10.08 1.22
N MET A 91 4.99 9.85 1.58
CA MET A 91 6.06 9.54 0.62
C MET A 91 5.81 8.21 -0.12
N LEU A 92 5.33 7.17 0.58
CA LEU A 92 4.93 5.91 -0.06
C LEU A 92 3.80 6.13 -1.07
N LEU A 93 2.74 6.84 -0.65
CA LEU A 93 1.60 7.17 -1.50
C LEU A 93 2.03 7.96 -2.73
N GLN A 94 2.92 8.93 -2.57
CA GLN A 94 3.46 9.72 -3.69
C GLN A 94 4.16 8.84 -4.73
N GLY A 95 4.95 7.86 -4.27
CA GLY A 95 5.60 6.89 -5.15
C GLY A 95 4.60 6.00 -5.89
N ILE A 96 3.58 5.50 -5.19
CA ILE A 96 2.51 4.67 -5.75
C ILE A 96 1.71 5.48 -6.77
N GLU A 97 1.27 6.70 -6.41
CA GLU A 97 0.42 7.56 -7.24
C GLU A 97 1.12 7.94 -8.54
N ALA A 98 2.37 8.40 -8.46
CA ALA A 98 3.15 8.75 -9.63
C ALA A 98 3.21 7.57 -10.61
N ARG A 99 3.50 6.36 -10.10
CA ARG A 99 3.62 5.18 -10.95
C ARG A 99 2.29 4.68 -11.49
N ALA A 100 1.22 4.70 -10.68
CA ALA A 100 -0.13 4.34 -11.10
C ALA A 100 -0.62 5.27 -12.22
N THR A 101 -0.44 6.58 -12.06
CA THR A 101 -0.82 7.61 -13.04
C THR A 101 -0.09 7.41 -14.37
N GLU A 102 1.22 7.13 -14.37
CA GLU A 102 2.00 6.80 -15.58
C GLU A 102 1.40 5.61 -16.35
N GLN A 103 0.74 4.67 -15.67
CA GLN A 103 0.08 3.50 -16.26
C GLN A 103 -1.42 3.72 -16.51
N GLY A 104 -1.94 4.92 -16.24
CA GLY A 104 -3.35 5.29 -16.44
C GLY A 104 -4.30 4.67 -15.42
N TYR A 105 -3.84 4.44 -14.18
CA TYR A 105 -4.64 3.96 -13.06
C TYR A 105 -4.92 5.08 -12.06
N GLY A 106 -6.15 5.09 -11.52
CA GLY A 106 -6.51 5.91 -10.37
C GLY A 106 -6.21 5.17 -9.06
N LEU A 107 -6.14 5.93 -7.95
CA LEU A 107 -5.99 5.38 -6.61
C LEU A 107 -7.22 5.65 -5.76
N PHE A 108 -7.57 4.66 -4.93
CA PHE A 108 -8.49 4.82 -3.80
C PHE A 108 -7.71 4.52 -2.51
N VAL A 109 -7.56 5.52 -1.66
CA VAL A 109 -6.78 5.41 -0.42
C VAL A 109 -7.71 5.12 0.76
N CYS A 110 -7.48 3.97 1.41
CA CYS A 110 -8.15 3.52 2.62
C CYS A 110 -7.31 3.92 3.83
N ASN A 111 -7.65 5.01 4.50
CA ASN A 111 -6.99 5.39 5.74
C ASN A 111 -7.59 4.58 6.90
N THR A 112 -6.91 3.50 7.32
CA THR A 112 -7.41 2.58 8.35
C THR A 112 -7.27 3.14 9.77
N GLN A 113 -6.48 4.17 10.00
CA GLN A 113 -6.20 4.75 11.33
C GLN A 113 -5.77 3.67 12.36
N ARG A 114 -5.15 2.57 11.90
CA ARG A 114 -4.84 1.37 12.70
C ARG A 114 -6.06 0.73 13.37
N SER A 115 -7.27 1.09 12.95
CA SER A 115 -8.54 0.55 13.45
C SER A 115 -8.88 -0.76 12.74
N LEU A 116 -9.08 -1.83 13.52
CA LEU A 116 -9.54 -3.12 12.99
C LEU A 116 -10.88 -2.98 12.27
N VAL A 117 -11.78 -2.17 12.82
CA VAL A 117 -13.13 -1.95 12.24
C VAL A 117 -13.04 -1.29 10.87
N LEU A 118 -12.23 -0.24 10.73
CA LEU A 118 -12.05 0.44 9.44
C LEU A 118 -11.35 -0.46 8.41
N GLU A 119 -10.34 -1.22 8.84
CA GLU A 119 -9.65 -2.16 7.96
C GLU A 119 -10.61 -3.21 7.42
N GLU A 120 -11.47 -3.79 8.28
CA GLU A 120 -12.49 -4.75 7.87
C GLU A 120 -13.49 -4.15 6.88
N GLN A 121 -13.99 -2.95 7.17
CA GLN A 121 -14.93 -2.26 6.28
C GLN A 121 -14.34 -2.05 4.89
N TYR A 122 -13.10 -1.58 4.79
CA TYR A 122 -12.42 -1.39 3.52
C TYR A 122 -12.15 -2.71 2.79
N LEU A 123 -11.77 -3.78 3.50
CA LEU A 123 -11.61 -5.11 2.90
C LEU A 123 -12.93 -5.62 2.30
N LYS A 124 -14.05 -5.47 3.00
CA LYS A 124 -15.38 -5.82 2.48
C LYS A 124 -15.79 -4.99 1.27
N MET A 125 -15.37 -3.72 1.19
CA MET A 125 -15.64 -2.85 0.03
C MET A 125 -14.91 -3.27 -1.23
N LEU A 126 -13.80 -4.04 -1.15
CA LEU A 126 -13.05 -4.48 -2.34
C LEU A 126 -13.92 -5.24 -3.34
N SER A 127 -14.89 -6.02 -2.86
CA SER A 127 -15.84 -6.75 -3.72
C SER A 127 -16.71 -5.82 -4.59
N SER A 128 -17.07 -4.66 -4.05
CA SER A 128 -17.88 -3.64 -4.74
C SER A 128 -17.04 -2.74 -5.64
N LEU A 129 -15.86 -2.35 -5.17
CA LEU A 129 -14.91 -1.51 -5.90
C LEU A 129 -14.29 -2.28 -7.07
N ASN A 130 -14.18 -3.62 -6.96
CA ASN A 130 -13.59 -4.50 -7.97
C ASN A 130 -12.24 -3.97 -8.53
N PRO A 131 -11.26 -3.62 -7.67
CA PRO A 131 -10.02 -3.01 -8.09
C PRO A 131 -9.16 -3.99 -8.92
N ARG A 132 -8.20 -3.43 -9.63
CA ARG A 132 -7.22 -4.22 -10.38
C ARG A 132 -6.08 -4.73 -9.51
N GLY A 133 -5.84 -4.11 -8.37
CA GLY A 133 -4.83 -4.52 -7.41
C GLY A 133 -4.94 -3.76 -6.09
N VAL A 134 -4.30 -4.31 -5.06
CA VAL A 134 -4.30 -3.78 -3.70
C VAL A 134 -2.87 -3.65 -3.21
N ILE A 135 -2.55 -2.51 -2.59
CA ILE A 135 -1.25 -2.26 -1.96
C ILE A 135 -1.47 -1.93 -0.49
N TYR A 136 -0.82 -2.66 0.41
CA TYR A 136 -0.71 -2.33 1.81
C TYR A 136 0.59 -1.57 2.07
N THR A 137 0.52 -0.38 2.65
CA THR A 137 1.71 0.41 3.03
C THR A 137 2.28 0.02 4.39
N CYS A 138 1.65 -0.91 5.07
CA CYS A 138 2.06 -1.50 6.35
C CYS A 138 1.58 -2.94 6.43
N ASN A 139 1.93 -3.65 7.51
CA ASN A 139 1.38 -4.97 7.73
C ASN A 139 -0.13 -4.94 7.97
N PRO A 140 -0.89 -5.82 7.34
CA PRO A 140 -2.28 -6.03 7.66
C PRO A 140 -2.44 -6.63 9.06
N SER A 141 -3.61 -6.41 9.64
CA SER A 141 -3.96 -6.99 10.95
C SER A 141 -4.05 -8.50 10.86
N ARG A 142 -3.52 -9.20 11.88
CA ARG A 142 -3.45 -10.67 11.90
C ARG A 142 -4.79 -11.37 11.74
N CYS A 143 -5.87 -10.76 12.26
CA CYS A 143 -7.22 -11.30 12.17
C CYS A 143 -7.79 -11.32 10.74
N TYR A 144 -7.18 -10.59 9.79
CA TYR A 144 -7.64 -10.51 8.40
C TYR A 144 -6.72 -11.23 7.40
N LEU A 145 -5.68 -11.93 7.86
CA LEU A 145 -4.74 -12.62 6.97
C LEU A 145 -5.42 -13.66 6.09
N GLU A 146 -6.32 -14.47 6.65
CA GLU A 146 -7.09 -15.47 5.90
C GLU A 146 -7.97 -14.82 4.82
N MET A 147 -8.63 -13.70 5.16
CA MET A 147 -9.43 -12.93 4.20
C MET A 147 -8.57 -12.35 3.08
N ILE A 148 -7.39 -11.82 3.40
CA ILE A 148 -6.44 -11.27 2.42
C ILE A 148 -5.89 -12.39 1.53
N GLU A 149 -5.56 -13.54 2.08
CA GLU A 149 -5.12 -14.72 1.33
C GLU A 149 -6.19 -15.16 0.33
N GLU A 150 -7.45 -15.22 0.74
CA GLU A 150 -8.55 -15.57 -0.17
C GLU A 150 -8.74 -14.52 -1.27
N LEU A 151 -8.70 -13.24 -0.94
CA LEU A 151 -8.80 -12.15 -1.91
C LEU A 151 -7.61 -12.13 -2.88
N SER A 152 -6.41 -12.47 -2.42
CA SER A 152 -5.19 -12.48 -3.22
C SER A 152 -5.21 -13.51 -4.36
N LYS A 153 -6.07 -14.53 -4.28
CA LYS A 153 -6.30 -15.50 -5.36
C LYS A 153 -6.94 -14.87 -6.60
N THR A 154 -7.64 -13.75 -6.44
CA THR A 154 -8.40 -13.09 -7.53
C THR A 154 -7.96 -11.67 -7.82
N ILE A 155 -7.32 -11.00 -6.87
CA ILE A 155 -6.83 -9.63 -6.97
C ILE A 155 -5.34 -9.64 -6.58
N PRO A 156 -4.43 -9.08 -7.38
CA PRO A 156 -3.03 -8.92 -6.99
C PRO A 156 -2.87 -8.08 -5.73
N PHE A 157 -2.07 -8.57 -4.77
CA PHE A 157 -1.72 -7.88 -3.53
C PHE A 157 -0.21 -7.66 -3.47
N ALA A 158 0.20 -6.48 -3.00
CA ALA A 158 1.58 -6.19 -2.61
C ALA A 158 1.60 -5.53 -1.23
N ILE A 159 2.53 -5.96 -0.37
CA ILE A 159 2.65 -5.46 1.01
C ILE A 159 4.04 -4.84 1.19
N ILE A 160 4.07 -3.59 1.64
CA ILE A 160 5.32 -2.92 2.00
C ILE A 160 5.66 -3.25 3.45
N ASN A 161 6.88 -3.75 3.68
CA ASN A 161 7.37 -4.26 4.96
C ASN A 161 6.56 -5.46 5.48
N ASN A 162 6.28 -6.46 4.63
CA ASN A 162 5.61 -7.69 5.03
C ASN A 162 6.40 -8.42 6.12
N GLN A 163 5.70 -8.90 7.14
CA GLN A 163 6.29 -9.64 8.26
C GLN A 163 5.63 -10.99 8.51
N ASN A 164 4.57 -11.26 7.74
CA ASN A 164 3.82 -12.48 7.91
C ASN A 164 4.43 -13.55 7.01
N GLU A 165 5.32 -14.35 7.57
CA GLU A 165 5.94 -15.51 6.91
C GLU A 165 4.93 -16.52 6.35
N LYS A 166 3.67 -16.45 6.83
CA LYS A 166 2.57 -17.31 6.38
C LYS A 166 1.79 -16.75 5.20
N LEU A 167 1.95 -15.47 4.86
CA LEU A 167 1.20 -14.83 3.79
C LEU A 167 2.07 -14.75 2.53
N GLU A 168 1.83 -15.66 1.61
CA GLU A 168 2.53 -15.74 0.31
C GLU A 168 2.02 -14.68 -0.68
N VAL A 169 2.39 -13.43 -0.45
CA VAL A 169 2.08 -12.29 -1.33
C VAL A 169 3.35 -11.54 -1.70
N ASP A 170 3.27 -10.78 -2.78
CA ASP A 170 4.37 -9.93 -3.20
C ASP A 170 4.72 -8.90 -2.12
N ALA A 171 6.01 -8.64 -1.92
CA ALA A 171 6.48 -7.75 -0.88
C ALA A 171 7.59 -6.80 -1.34
N VAL A 172 7.57 -5.60 -0.78
CA VAL A 172 8.71 -4.66 -0.80
C VAL A 172 9.19 -4.51 0.63
N GLU A 173 10.41 -4.91 0.91
CA GLU A 173 10.91 -5.16 2.26
C GLU A 173 12.01 -4.19 2.69
N LEU A 174 12.32 -4.22 3.97
CA LEU A 174 13.41 -3.51 4.60
C LEU A 174 13.95 -4.36 5.76
N ASP A 175 15.23 -4.65 5.74
CA ASP A 175 15.90 -5.28 6.89
C ASP A 175 16.01 -4.28 8.06
N ASN A 176 15.03 -4.35 8.96
CA ASN A 176 15.01 -3.47 10.14
C ASN A 176 16.09 -3.81 11.16
N LEU A 177 16.54 -5.06 11.24
CA LEU A 177 17.65 -5.42 12.10
C LEU A 177 18.94 -4.74 11.61
N LYS A 178 19.22 -4.84 10.32
CA LYS A 178 20.38 -4.17 9.68
C LYS A 178 20.28 -2.64 9.81
N LEU A 179 19.08 -2.09 9.64
CA LEU A 179 18.84 -0.65 9.82
C LEU A 179 19.21 -0.19 11.24
N GLY A 180 18.74 -0.93 12.26
CA GLY A 180 19.12 -0.65 13.65
C GLY A 180 20.64 -0.71 13.88
N ARG A 181 21.30 -1.70 13.29
CA ARG A 181 22.78 -1.82 13.36
C ARG A 181 23.49 -0.61 12.73
N ILE A 182 23.02 -0.13 11.58
CA ILE A 182 23.61 1.06 10.91
C ILE A 182 23.46 2.30 11.80
N MET A 183 22.30 2.49 12.43
CA MET A 183 22.09 3.60 13.36
C MET A 183 23.06 3.55 14.54
N ALA A 184 23.20 2.37 15.16
CA ALA A 184 24.11 2.16 16.29
C ALA A 184 25.57 2.35 15.88
N ARG A 185 25.99 1.79 14.76
CA ARG A 185 27.36 1.92 14.22
C ARG A 185 27.76 3.37 14.07
N HIS A 186 26.90 4.20 13.48
CA HIS A 186 27.16 5.63 13.32
C HIS A 186 27.47 6.33 14.65
N LEU A 187 26.70 6.04 15.69
CA LEU A 187 26.94 6.64 17.01
C LEU A 187 28.18 6.09 17.70
N LEU A 188 28.45 4.79 17.56
CA LEU A 188 29.66 4.17 18.07
C LEU A 188 30.93 4.75 17.41
N ASP A 189 30.91 4.95 16.08
CA ASP A 189 32.00 5.57 15.32
C ASP A 189 32.27 7.03 15.75
N LEU A 190 31.23 7.73 16.25
CA LEU A 190 31.35 9.05 16.86
C LEU A 190 31.73 9.00 18.35
N GLY A 191 31.98 7.81 18.91
CA GLY A 191 32.44 7.61 20.29
C GLY A 191 31.34 7.66 21.35
N HIS A 192 30.06 7.64 20.99
CA HIS A 192 28.96 7.58 21.94
C HIS A 192 28.89 6.22 22.63
N LYS A 193 29.04 6.22 23.98
CA LYS A 193 29.02 5.00 24.80
C LYS A 193 27.71 4.83 25.57
N LYS A 194 27.03 5.96 25.87
CA LYS A 194 25.73 6.00 26.53
C LYS A 194 24.74 6.77 25.68
N VAL A 195 23.68 6.09 25.26
CA VAL A 195 22.66 6.61 24.35
C VAL A 195 21.27 6.22 24.82
N ALA A 196 20.27 7.03 24.48
CA ALA A 196 18.87 6.66 24.63
C ALA A 196 18.26 6.35 23.27
N TYR A 197 17.35 5.39 23.24
CA TYR A 197 16.54 5.07 22.06
C TYR A 197 15.07 5.23 22.40
N ILE A 198 14.39 6.14 21.71
CA ILE A 198 12.97 6.46 21.93
C ILE A 198 12.13 5.85 20.82
N ALA A 199 11.09 5.10 21.22
CA ALA A 199 10.21 4.38 20.33
C ALA A 199 8.73 4.51 20.73
N PRO A 200 7.79 4.38 19.77
CA PRO A 200 6.41 4.11 20.10
C PRO A 200 6.29 2.70 20.70
N PRO A 201 5.09 2.24 21.11
CA PRO A 201 4.95 0.94 21.76
C PRO A 201 5.61 -0.19 20.97
N LEU A 202 6.43 -0.99 21.66
CA LEU A 202 7.16 -2.14 21.10
C LEU A 202 6.36 -3.42 21.35
N THR A 203 5.26 -3.58 20.63
CA THR A 203 4.36 -4.72 20.81
C THR A 203 4.68 -5.88 19.86
N VAL A 204 4.18 -7.07 20.18
CA VAL A 204 4.25 -8.25 19.29
C VAL A 204 3.58 -7.99 17.94
N ARG A 205 2.66 -7.04 17.87
CA ARG A 205 1.98 -6.63 16.62
C ARG A 205 2.89 -5.82 15.70
N GLN A 206 3.97 -5.23 16.24
CA GLN A 206 4.85 -4.32 15.52
C GLN A 206 6.31 -4.83 15.48
N LYS A 207 6.47 -6.07 15.04
CA LYS A 207 7.78 -6.77 15.00
C LYS A 207 8.88 -5.95 14.31
N GLN A 208 8.58 -5.10 13.31
CA GLN A 208 9.61 -4.29 12.63
C GLN A 208 10.23 -3.24 13.53
N ARG A 209 9.41 -2.61 14.38
CA ARG A 209 9.92 -1.68 15.38
C ARG A 209 10.86 -2.40 16.35
N SER A 210 10.43 -3.57 16.84
CA SER A 210 11.24 -4.40 17.75
C SER A 210 12.54 -4.89 17.09
N LYS A 211 12.50 -5.34 15.83
CA LYS A 211 13.70 -5.76 15.09
C LYS A 211 14.70 -4.61 14.90
N ARG A 212 14.22 -3.38 14.70
CA ARG A 212 15.11 -2.21 14.58
C ARG A 212 15.81 -1.93 15.89
N VAL A 213 15.08 -1.96 17.00
CA VAL A 213 15.66 -1.81 18.36
C VAL A 213 16.61 -2.97 18.66
N GLU A 214 16.25 -4.20 18.33
CA GLU A 214 17.11 -5.38 18.50
C GLU A 214 18.45 -5.22 17.76
N GLY A 215 18.39 -4.80 16.49
CA GLY A 215 19.61 -4.54 15.71
C GLY A 215 20.49 -3.46 16.34
N PHE A 216 19.88 -2.40 16.87
CA PHE A 216 20.59 -1.34 17.58
C PHE A 216 21.28 -1.85 18.85
N LEU A 217 20.56 -2.60 19.68
CA LEU A 217 21.10 -3.19 20.92
C LEU A 217 22.22 -4.19 20.63
N LYS A 218 22.04 -5.01 19.59
CA LYS A 218 23.03 -6.02 19.19
C LYS A 218 24.38 -5.37 18.85
N GLU A 219 24.38 -4.28 18.10
CA GLU A 219 25.59 -3.57 17.70
C GLU A 219 26.34 -2.98 18.92
N PHE A 220 25.61 -2.37 19.87
CA PHE A 220 26.20 -1.89 21.12
C PHE A 220 26.74 -3.05 21.97
N SER A 221 26.05 -4.17 22.02
CA SER A 221 26.51 -5.37 22.74
C SER A 221 27.78 -5.95 22.13
N GLU A 222 27.88 -6.05 20.80
CA GLU A 222 29.07 -6.51 20.09
C GLU A 222 30.28 -5.58 20.29
N ALA A 223 30.02 -4.27 20.52
CA ALA A 223 31.05 -3.30 20.89
C ALA A 223 31.43 -3.35 22.39
N GLY A 224 30.92 -4.29 23.18
CA GLY A 224 31.17 -4.39 24.61
C GLY A 224 30.44 -3.36 25.47
N LEU A 225 29.42 -2.70 24.93
CA LEU A 225 28.65 -1.61 25.56
C LEU A 225 27.17 -1.99 25.77
N ALA A 226 26.88 -3.24 26.11
CA ALA A 226 25.50 -3.73 26.29
C ALA A 226 24.66 -2.89 27.26
N ASN A 227 25.27 -2.34 28.32
CA ASN A 227 24.60 -1.48 29.28
C ASN A 227 24.62 0.01 28.89
N GLY A 228 25.09 0.34 27.70
CA GLY A 228 25.20 1.70 27.18
C GLY A 228 23.91 2.25 26.56
N VAL A 229 22.87 1.42 26.39
CA VAL A 229 21.64 1.80 25.72
C VAL A 229 20.45 1.82 26.67
N VAL A 230 19.79 2.95 26.78
CA VAL A 230 18.53 3.13 27.50
C VAL A 230 17.39 3.09 26.49
N ILE A 231 16.47 2.16 26.62
CA ILE A 231 15.26 2.10 25.79
C ILE A 231 14.10 2.74 26.53
N LYS A 232 13.52 3.79 25.94
CA LYS A 232 12.25 4.38 26.38
C LYS A 232 11.19 4.15 25.28
N SER A 233 10.11 3.48 25.62
CA SER A 233 8.99 3.27 24.72
C SER A 233 7.69 3.75 25.34
N ALA A 234 6.82 4.30 24.50
CA ALA A 234 5.48 4.69 24.94
C ALA A 234 4.65 3.47 25.35
N ASN A 235 3.67 3.69 26.22
CA ASN A 235 2.72 2.64 26.62
C ASN A 235 1.71 2.33 25.51
N GLU A 236 1.18 1.10 25.46
CA GLU A 236 0.20 0.68 24.46
C GLU A 236 -1.07 1.53 24.42
N SER A 237 -1.50 2.09 25.55
CA SER A 237 -2.66 2.98 25.65
C SER A 237 -2.55 4.24 24.77
N ILE A 238 -1.34 4.74 24.55
CA ILE A 238 -1.10 5.94 23.74
C ILE A 238 -1.26 5.67 22.24
N ASP A 239 -1.06 4.43 21.77
CA ASP A 239 -1.22 4.05 20.35
C ASP A 239 -2.70 3.75 20.01
N GLN A 240 -3.58 3.58 21.01
CA GLN A 240 -5.00 3.23 20.87
C GLN A 240 -5.97 4.41 21.06
N ASP A 241 -5.60 5.40 21.85
CA ASP A 241 -6.48 6.51 22.26
C ASP A 241 -6.36 7.77 21.40
N VAL A 242 -6.71 7.66 20.12
CA VAL A 242 -6.69 8.73 19.12
C VAL A 242 -5.28 8.89 18.50
N PRO A 243 -5.07 8.46 17.29
CA PRO A 243 -3.90 8.86 16.53
C PRO A 243 -3.98 10.36 16.24
N GLY A 244 -3.57 11.16 17.20
CA GLY A 244 -3.37 12.59 17.00
C GLY A 244 -2.38 12.80 15.85
N ILE A 245 -2.53 13.90 15.13
CA ILE A 245 -1.64 14.31 14.03
C ILE A 245 -0.17 14.30 14.49
N ASP A 246 0.05 14.52 15.78
CA ASP A 246 1.33 14.76 16.45
C ASP A 246 1.75 13.62 17.41
N SER A 247 1.09 12.46 17.40
CA SER A 247 1.34 11.40 18.40
C SER A 247 2.81 10.95 18.46
N GLU A 248 3.45 10.67 17.34
CA GLU A 248 4.85 10.25 17.32
C GLU A 248 5.80 11.38 17.72
N TYR A 249 5.50 12.62 17.35
CA TYR A 249 6.24 13.79 17.80
C TYR A 249 6.15 13.96 19.33
N ARG A 250 4.94 13.84 19.92
CA ARG A 250 4.75 13.92 21.37
C ARG A 250 5.49 12.83 22.11
N ILE A 251 5.48 11.60 21.61
CA ILE A 251 6.29 10.51 22.17
C ILE A 251 7.76 10.91 22.24
N GLY A 252 8.30 11.49 21.17
CA GLY A 252 9.66 11.99 21.15
C GLY A 252 9.92 13.08 22.21
N TYR A 253 9.01 14.05 22.29
CA TYR A 253 9.11 15.18 23.22
C TYR A 253 9.02 14.73 24.69
N ASP A 254 7.98 13.99 25.05
CA ASP A 254 7.70 13.61 26.44
C ASP A 254 8.75 12.63 26.97
N LEU A 255 9.07 11.59 26.22
CA LEU A 255 10.07 10.60 26.64
C LEU A 255 11.50 11.17 26.68
N THR A 256 11.79 12.22 25.91
CA THR A 256 13.08 12.93 26.05
C THR A 256 13.19 13.59 27.40
N LYS A 257 12.15 14.23 27.90
CA LYS A 257 12.17 14.83 29.24
C LYS A 257 12.40 13.79 30.34
N GLU A 258 11.78 12.61 30.21
CA GLU A 258 12.06 11.51 31.14
C GLU A 258 13.51 11.02 31.04
N VAL A 259 14.08 10.90 29.83
CA VAL A 259 15.46 10.50 29.62
C VAL A 259 16.39 11.49 30.29
N LEU A 260 16.17 12.80 30.15
CA LEU A 260 17.02 13.83 30.74
C LEU A 260 16.95 13.84 32.26
N ALA A 261 15.79 13.55 32.86
CA ALA A 261 15.60 13.44 34.29
C ALA A 261 16.28 12.21 34.91
N ASP A 262 16.14 11.05 34.26
CA ASP A 262 16.56 9.75 34.80
C ASP A 262 17.99 9.37 34.38
N HIS A 263 18.49 9.86 33.25
CA HIS A 263 19.70 9.40 32.55
C HIS A 263 20.53 10.57 32.01
N GLY A 264 20.91 11.49 32.89
CA GLY A 264 21.68 12.73 32.54
C GLY A 264 23.09 12.48 31.99
N ASP A 265 23.53 11.22 31.86
CA ASP A 265 24.83 10.82 31.32
C ASP A 265 24.78 10.33 29.87
N VAL A 266 23.60 10.29 29.24
CA VAL A 266 23.49 10.01 27.80
C VAL A 266 24.06 11.16 26.98
N THR A 267 24.66 10.82 25.85
CA THR A 267 25.31 11.78 24.95
C THR A 267 24.65 11.83 23.55
N ALA A 268 23.74 10.88 23.26
CA ALA A 268 22.96 10.86 22.07
C ALA A 268 21.55 10.30 22.34
N ILE A 269 20.56 10.79 21.62
CA ILE A 269 19.19 10.29 21.65
C ILE A 269 18.76 9.92 20.23
N VAL A 270 18.20 8.72 20.06
CA VAL A 270 17.74 8.18 18.80
C VAL A 270 16.22 8.11 18.80
N GLY A 271 15.58 8.70 17.81
CA GLY A 271 14.19 8.47 17.51
C GLY A 271 14.03 7.28 16.57
N LEU A 272 13.07 6.39 16.83
CA LEU A 272 12.77 5.26 15.94
C LEU A 272 12.51 5.73 14.50
N ASN A 273 11.95 6.92 14.34
CA ASN A 273 11.74 7.59 13.04
C ASN A 273 11.98 9.11 13.16
N ASP A 274 11.88 9.82 12.03
CA ASP A 274 12.12 11.27 11.97
C ASP A 274 11.09 12.06 12.80
N MET A 275 9.82 11.63 12.86
CA MET A 275 8.79 12.35 13.63
C MET A 275 9.08 12.33 15.11
N ILE A 276 9.53 11.20 15.64
CA ILE A 276 10.00 11.10 17.04
C ILE A 276 11.24 11.97 17.22
N ALA A 277 12.18 11.94 16.28
CA ALA A 277 13.40 12.74 16.35
C ALA A 277 13.11 14.25 16.37
N PHE A 278 12.07 14.72 15.70
CA PHE A 278 11.66 16.13 15.79
C PHE A 278 11.14 16.49 17.18
N GLY A 279 10.36 15.60 17.81
CA GLY A 279 9.96 15.80 19.22
C GLY A 279 11.15 15.81 20.17
N ILE A 280 12.15 14.95 19.95
CA ILE A 280 13.41 14.96 20.70
C ILE A 280 14.12 16.31 20.56
N LEU A 281 14.25 16.83 19.35
CA LEU A 281 14.90 18.13 19.10
C LEU A 281 14.22 19.27 19.83
N ASP A 282 12.89 19.32 19.82
CA ASP A 282 12.13 20.38 20.47
C ASP A 282 12.22 20.28 22.01
N ALA A 283 12.17 19.05 22.58
CA ALA A 283 12.38 18.87 24.02
C ALA A 283 13.78 19.29 24.45
N LEU A 284 14.82 18.96 23.68
CA LEU A 284 16.19 19.40 23.94
C LEU A 284 16.35 20.92 23.83
N TYR A 285 15.64 21.53 22.85
CA TYR A 285 15.63 22.98 22.71
C TYR A 285 15.02 23.69 23.94
N ASP A 286 13.88 23.19 24.44
CA ASP A 286 13.21 23.72 25.60
C ASP A 286 14.09 23.59 26.87
N GLU A 287 14.80 22.46 27.00
CA GLU A 287 15.76 22.20 28.08
C GLU A 287 17.14 22.85 27.82
N LYS A 288 17.25 23.70 26.78
CA LYS A 288 18.44 24.52 26.44
C LYS A 288 19.68 23.70 26.07
N TYR A 289 19.52 22.47 25.66
CA TYR A 289 20.63 21.69 25.10
C TYR A 289 20.97 22.15 23.69
N LYS A 290 22.26 22.22 23.40
CA LYS A 290 22.76 22.53 22.04
C LYS A 290 22.98 21.25 21.26
N VAL A 291 22.18 21.06 20.22
CA VAL A 291 22.36 19.96 19.26
C VAL A 291 23.23 20.44 18.10
N PRO A 292 24.29 19.71 17.71
CA PRO A 292 24.76 18.40 18.25
C PRO A 292 25.74 18.52 19.44
N ASN A 293 26.14 19.74 19.87
CA ASN A 293 27.28 19.94 20.77
C ASN A 293 27.09 19.35 22.16
N ASP A 294 25.91 19.41 22.73
CA ASP A 294 25.61 18.84 24.05
C ASP A 294 24.95 17.47 23.95
N MET A 295 24.18 17.24 22.91
CA MET A 295 23.45 16.03 22.67
C MET A 295 23.36 15.76 21.16
N SER A 296 23.78 14.59 20.68
CA SER A 296 23.52 14.14 19.32
C SER A 296 22.11 13.59 19.18
N VAL A 297 21.48 13.85 18.03
CA VAL A 297 20.13 13.33 17.71
C VAL A 297 20.13 12.72 16.33
N MET A 298 19.49 11.55 16.18
CA MET A 298 19.23 10.98 14.85
C MET A 298 17.84 10.36 14.74
N GLY A 299 17.33 10.31 13.52
CA GLY A 299 16.06 9.70 13.16
C GLY A 299 16.20 8.62 12.10
N CYS A 300 15.09 8.31 11.44
CA CYS A 300 14.97 7.39 10.31
C CYS A 300 13.79 7.81 9.45
N ASP A 301 13.90 7.70 8.15
CA ASP A 301 12.96 7.86 7.04
C ASP A 301 13.41 8.90 6.00
N ASN A 302 14.35 9.77 6.34
CA ASN A 302 14.84 10.85 5.48
C ASN A 302 13.71 11.70 4.88
N THR A 303 12.76 12.08 5.71
CA THR A 303 11.60 12.88 5.32
C THR A 303 11.99 14.27 4.82
N LEU A 304 11.06 15.01 4.19
CA LEU A 304 11.31 16.37 3.74
C LEU A 304 11.77 17.27 4.88
N PHE A 305 11.15 17.14 6.05
CA PHE A 305 11.50 17.99 7.20
C PHE A 305 12.93 17.75 7.70
N SER A 306 13.43 16.52 7.66
CA SER A 306 14.81 16.20 8.04
C SER A 306 15.86 16.94 7.21
N LYS A 307 15.49 17.33 5.96
CA LYS A 307 16.33 18.04 5.00
C LYS A 307 16.34 19.55 5.22
N MET A 308 15.39 20.08 6.00
CA MET A 308 15.28 21.52 6.23
C MET A 308 16.54 22.03 6.96
N ARG A 309 17.11 23.13 6.48
CA ARG A 309 18.39 23.67 6.94
C ARG A 309 18.45 23.91 8.46
N LYS A 310 17.34 24.30 9.08
CA LYS A 310 17.29 24.55 10.53
C LYS A 310 17.22 23.27 11.36
N LEU A 311 16.61 22.21 10.82
CA LEU A 311 16.52 20.91 11.49
C LEU A 311 17.75 20.07 11.19
N SER A 312 18.14 19.99 9.92
CA SER A 312 19.34 19.31 9.42
C SER A 312 19.59 17.95 10.08
N LEU A 313 18.52 17.14 10.17
CA LEU A 313 18.49 15.90 10.96
C LEU A 313 19.31 14.80 10.28
N THR A 314 20.28 14.23 11.02
CA THR A 314 20.93 12.97 10.66
C THR A 314 19.92 11.84 10.74
N THR A 315 19.77 11.07 9.65
CA THR A 315 18.71 10.08 9.50
C THR A 315 19.13 8.92 8.62
N ILE A 316 18.27 7.94 8.43
CA ILE A 316 18.47 6.85 7.49
C ILE A 316 17.60 7.04 6.24
N GLU A 317 18.21 6.99 5.07
CA GLU A 317 17.53 6.82 3.79
C GLU A 317 17.30 5.33 3.53
N HIS A 318 16.08 4.96 3.30
CA HIS A 318 15.70 3.61 2.89
C HIS A 318 14.70 3.59 1.72
N PHE A 319 14.77 4.65 0.92
CA PHE A 319 14.14 4.79 -0.38
C PHE A 319 12.61 4.66 -0.38
N VAL A 320 11.95 5.37 0.53
CA VAL A 320 10.51 5.27 0.78
C VAL A 320 9.67 5.48 -0.48
N ILE A 321 9.95 6.52 -1.27
CA ILE A 321 9.23 6.80 -2.52
C ILE A 321 9.41 5.67 -3.54
N TYR A 322 10.62 5.12 -3.66
CA TYR A 322 10.92 4.03 -4.58
C TYR A 322 10.21 2.74 -4.17
N LYS A 323 10.10 2.45 -2.87
CA LYS A 323 9.29 1.33 -2.37
C LYS A 323 7.84 1.41 -2.82
N GLY A 324 7.25 2.61 -2.78
CA GLY A 324 5.91 2.85 -3.30
C GLY A 324 5.82 2.57 -4.81
N ARG A 325 6.80 3.02 -5.59
CA ARG A 325 6.86 2.77 -7.04
C ARG A 325 6.98 1.28 -7.34
N ASP A 326 7.86 0.56 -6.66
CA ASP A 326 8.08 -0.87 -6.88
C ASP A 326 6.87 -1.72 -6.48
N ALA A 327 6.19 -1.38 -5.38
CA ALA A 327 4.94 -2.04 -5.02
C ALA A 327 3.88 -1.88 -6.15
N CYS A 328 3.79 -0.69 -6.75
CA CYS A 328 2.92 -0.44 -7.89
C CYS A 328 3.38 -1.25 -9.12
N ASP A 329 4.68 -1.28 -9.43
CA ASP A 329 5.23 -2.03 -10.58
C ASP A 329 4.98 -3.53 -10.45
N ILE A 330 5.10 -4.10 -9.25
CA ILE A 330 4.77 -5.49 -8.97
C ILE A 330 3.31 -5.76 -9.30
N ILE A 331 2.39 -4.93 -8.81
CA ILE A 331 0.95 -5.04 -9.11
C ILE A 331 0.71 -4.95 -10.63
N MET A 332 1.36 -4.01 -11.33
CA MET A 332 1.20 -3.86 -12.78
C MET A 332 1.69 -5.09 -13.55
N LYS A 333 2.79 -5.73 -13.13
CA LYS A 333 3.27 -6.99 -13.72
C LYS A 333 2.24 -8.11 -13.54
N LYS A 334 1.67 -8.24 -12.34
CA LYS A 334 0.64 -9.26 -12.05
C LYS A 334 -0.63 -9.04 -12.87
N ILE A 335 -1.08 -7.78 -13.00
CA ILE A 335 -2.24 -7.44 -13.82
C ILE A 335 -1.99 -7.83 -15.28
N LYS A 336 -0.83 -7.45 -15.85
CA LYS A 336 -0.48 -7.79 -17.25
C LYS A 336 -0.42 -9.30 -17.46
N SER A 337 0.17 -10.06 -16.54
CA SER A 337 0.22 -11.52 -16.61
C SER A 337 -1.17 -12.14 -16.52
N ALA A 338 -2.07 -11.61 -15.69
CA ALA A 338 -3.45 -12.09 -15.60
C ALA A 338 -4.27 -11.79 -16.88
N ASP A 339 -4.03 -10.65 -17.52
CA ASP A 339 -4.73 -10.25 -18.76
C ASP A 339 -4.25 -11.08 -19.97
N GLN A 340 -3.03 -11.60 -19.97
CA GLN A 340 -2.45 -12.42 -21.05
C GLN A 340 -2.85 -13.91 -20.98
N LYS A 341 -3.52 -14.36 -19.93
CA LYS A 341 -3.94 -15.76 -19.69
C LYS A 341 -5.05 -16.24 -20.63
N TYR A 342 -4.74 -16.43 -21.90
CA TYR A 342 -5.55 -17.30 -22.78
C TYR A 342 -4.68 -18.47 -23.28
N GLY A 343 -4.77 -19.60 -22.56
CA GLY A 343 -4.36 -20.90 -23.10
C GLY A 343 -3.03 -21.49 -22.67
N GLU A 344 -2.16 -20.78 -21.96
CA GLU A 344 -0.87 -21.31 -21.49
C GLU A 344 -0.75 -21.27 -19.96
N ILE A 345 -0.14 -22.32 -19.39
CA ILE A 345 0.23 -22.35 -17.97
C ILE A 345 1.34 -21.32 -17.75
N GLN A 346 1.03 -20.22 -17.04
CA GLN A 346 2.01 -19.21 -16.65
C GLN A 346 2.59 -19.52 -15.28
N PRO A 347 3.89 -19.31 -15.06
CA PRO A 347 4.48 -19.48 -13.75
C PRO A 347 3.90 -18.45 -12.76
N ILE A 348 3.51 -18.94 -11.58
CA ILE A 348 3.16 -18.07 -10.45
C ILE A 348 4.48 -17.68 -9.79
N SER A 349 4.82 -16.39 -9.84
CA SER A 349 6.01 -15.84 -9.18
C SER A 349 5.60 -14.92 -8.03
N ILE A 350 6.31 -14.98 -6.92
CA ILE A 350 6.21 -14.03 -5.81
C ILE A 350 7.45 -13.13 -5.88
N TYR A 351 7.22 -11.82 -5.84
CA TYR A 351 8.29 -10.83 -5.91
C TYR A 351 8.63 -10.35 -4.51
N HIS A 352 9.92 -10.39 -4.17
CA HIS A 352 10.49 -9.78 -2.99
C HIS A 352 11.54 -8.77 -3.43
N VAL A 353 11.33 -7.50 -3.07
CA VAL A 353 12.27 -6.41 -3.34
C VAL A 353 12.73 -5.86 -2.01
N GLU A 354 14.04 -5.87 -1.76
CA GLU A 354 14.64 -5.35 -0.54
C GLU A 354 15.56 -4.17 -0.85
N TYR A 355 15.49 -3.13 -0.04
CA TYR A 355 16.31 -1.94 -0.15
C TYR A 355 17.42 -1.92 0.90
N GLU A 356 18.63 -1.59 0.47
CA GLU A 356 19.79 -1.38 1.33
C GLU A 356 19.71 0.00 1.99
N PRO A 357 19.53 0.10 3.32
CA PRO A 357 19.44 1.39 4.00
C PRO A 357 20.81 2.09 4.05
N GLN A 358 20.80 3.42 3.99
CA GLN A 358 22.00 4.26 3.99
C GLN A 358 21.89 5.37 5.03
N ILE A 359 22.98 5.62 5.78
CA ILE A 359 23.06 6.76 6.69
C ILE A 359 23.18 8.07 5.91
N VAL A 360 22.40 9.06 6.30
CA VAL A 360 22.49 10.43 5.79
C VAL A 360 22.88 11.34 6.93
N VAL A 361 24.18 11.59 7.05
CA VAL A 361 24.75 12.45 8.08
C VAL A 361 24.45 13.91 7.77
N ARG A 362 23.94 14.63 8.78
CA ARG A 362 23.66 16.06 8.71
C ARG A 362 24.12 16.78 9.99
N GLY A 363 23.41 17.84 10.40
CA GLY A 363 23.85 18.75 11.44
C GLY A 363 23.53 18.34 12.89
N THR A 364 22.85 17.21 13.12
CA THR A 364 22.37 16.85 14.48
C THR A 364 23.19 15.77 15.18
N THR A 365 24.27 15.29 14.57
CA THR A 365 25.21 14.35 15.22
C THR A 365 26.64 14.89 15.16
N SER A 366 27.42 14.67 16.20
CA SER A 366 28.84 15.02 16.31
C SER A 366 29.58 14.01 17.21
N TYR A 367 30.87 14.15 17.33
CA TYR A 367 31.65 13.34 18.28
C TYR A 367 31.14 13.52 19.72
N ALA A 368 31.08 12.40 20.43
CA ALA A 368 30.69 12.42 21.84
C ALA A 368 31.63 13.35 22.64
N LYS A 369 31.05 14.19 23.52
CA LYS A 369 31.84 14.94 24.45
C LYS A 369 32.60 14.00 25.39
N THR A 370 33.89 14.12 25.45
CA THR A 370 34.69 13.59 26.56
C THR A 370 34.38 14.43 27.79
N LYS A 371 33.70 13.83 28.77
CA LYS A 371 33.55 14.41 30.12
C LYS A 371 34.86 14.33 30.88
#